data_5ec8a15d9ee971dbad64a4cc13adab68
#
_entry.id   5ec8a15d9ee971dbad64a4cc13adab68
#
_cell.length_a   1.000
_cell.length_b   1.000
_cell.length_c   1.000
_cell.angle_alpha   90.00
_cell.angle_beta   90.00
_cell.angle_gamma   90.00
#
_symmetry.space_group_name_H-M   'P 1'
#
loop_
_entity.id
_entity.type
_entity.pdbx_description
1 polymer ?
#
loop_
_entity_poly.entity_id
_entity_poly.type
_entity_poly.pdbx_seq_one_letter_code
_entity_poly.pdbx_strand_id
1 'polypeptide(L)'
;MSRDNSQIYRTTSARTGKMMAIMLGICIVGGVIFFSMWDYWISAPPPVASMMSGGDDHAGPAAHTGDTITSNLSFIESSDFRTLAFNALPGEPNNNPTINMEVGDKVVFDIVNDGRSFHSFGVTKNTEGFSGVIPGSEVASASNPLKAGEGGTSEFIAGEEGLFYYICTVPGHREQGMVGTIVVGDASVIEEPVVEDIPVVEDIPVVEDIPVVEDIPVVEDIPVVEDIAVIEEPVVEDVSEFNGMISLPEGSGAPGCDETNECYIPFNVSISAGEEITWSNDDTAAHTVTSGSPSDGPDGNFDSGLFMAGETFSATLDESGEYPYFCMVHPWMLGNITVN
;
A
#
# COMPACT_ATOMS: atom_id res chain seq x y z
N MET A 1 7.49 26.98 -53.94
CA MET A 1 6.09 27.35 -53.72
C MET A 1 5.77 26.98 -52.26
N SER A 2 6.00 27.93 -51.37
CA SER A 2 5.70 27.79 -49.94
C SER A 2 4.21 28.10 -49.74
N ARG A 3 3.41 27.15 -49.25
CA ARG A 3 2.02 27.40 -48.86
C ARG A 3 2.03 28.02 -47.46
N ASP A 4 1.73 29.30 -47.43
CA ASP A 4 1.42 30.03 -46.19
C ASP A 4 0.14 29.45 -45.57
N ASN A 5 0.26 28.82 -44.40
CA ASN A 5 -0.82 28.13 -43.71
C ASN A 5 -1.32 28.94 -42.47
N SER A 6 -1.17 30.26 -42.49
CA SER A 6 -1.68 31.19 -41.48
C SER A 6 -3.17 31.53 -41.72
N GLN A 7 -4.04 30.51 -41.69
CA GLN A 7 -5.49 30.73 -41.52
C GLN A 7 -5.76 31.07 -40.06
N ILE A 8 -5.45 32.31 -39.70
CA ILE A 8 -5.93 32.88 -38.43
C ILE A 8 -7.46 32.91 -38.53
N TYR A 9 -8.14 32.15 -37.72
CA TYR A 9 -9.59 32.16 -37.55
C TYR A 9 -10.03 33.56 -37.10
N ARG A 10 -10.30 34.47 -38.03
CA ARG A 10 -10.90 35.77 -37.71
C ARG A 10 -12.36 35.58 -37.31
N THR A 11 -12.61 35.61 -36.02
CA THR A 11 -14.00 35.66 -35.51
C THR A 11 -14.64 36.99 -35.89
N THR A 12 -15.78 36.93 -36.57
CA THR A 12 -16.58 38.15 -36.83
C THR A 12 -17.28 38.58 -35.55
N SER A 13 -17.46 39.91 -35.37
CA SER A 13 -18.16 40.46 -34.18
C SER A 13 -19.51 39.79 -33.91
N ALA A 14 -20.22 39.38 -34.98
CA ALA A 14 -21.49 38.65 -34.83
C ALA A 14 -21.31 37.22 -34.29
N ARG A 15 -20.20 36.50 -34.64
CA ARG A 15 -19.89 35.19 -34.09
C ARG A 15 -19.43 35.30 -32.64
N THR A 16 -18.60 36.27 -32.31
CA THR A 16 -18.15 36.53 -30.95
C THR A 16 -19.35 36.87 -30.05
N GLY A 17 -20.28 37.73 -30.52
CA GLY A 17 -21.50 38.05 -29.77
C GLY A 17 -22.39 36.82 -29.53
N LYS A 18 -22.53 35.92 -30.52
CA LYS A 18 -23.31 34.68 -30.31
C LYS A 18 -22.63 33.73 -29.33
N MET A 19 -21.31 33.58 -29.39
CA MET A 19 -20.56 32.74 -28.44
C MET A 19 -20.65 33.30 -27.01
N MET A 20 -20.53 34.63 -26.84
CA MET A 20 -20.71 35.27 -25.53
C MET A 20 -22.12 35.12 -24.98
N ALA A 21 -23.14 35.21 -25.83
CA ALA A 21 -24.53 35.00 -25.41
C ALA A 21 -24.79 33.56 -24.99
N ILE A 22 -24.21 32.56 -25.69
CA ILE A 22 -24.32 31.14 -25.31
C ILE A 22 -23.58 30.88 -23.99
N MET A 23 -22.37 31.40 -23.82
CA MET A 23 -21.58 31.27 -22.59
C MET A 23 -22.34 31.90 -21.39
N LEU A 24 -22.91 33.09 -21.59
CA LEU A 24 -23.69 33.74 -20.56
C LEU A 24 -24.94 32.91 -20.19
N GLY A 25 -25.60 32.32 -21.19
CA GLY A 25 -26.74 31.42 -20.98
C GLY A 25 -26.34 30.18 -20.15
N ILE A 26 -25.23 29.56 -20.47
CA ILE A 26 -24.70 28.40 -19.71
C ILE A 26 -24.37 28.81 -18.27
N CYS A 27 -23.72 29.95 -18.07
CA CYS A 27 -23.41 30.46 -16.72
C CYS A 27 -24.67 30.75 -15.90
N ILE A 28 -25.69 31.33 -16.51
CA ILE A 28 -26.98 31.63 -15.83
C ILE A 28 -27.67 30.30 -15.44
N VAL A 29 -27.80 29.37 -16.38
CA VAL A 29 -28.45 28.07 -16.11
C VAL A 29 -27.65 27.28 -15.07
N GLY A 30 -26.31 27.20 -15.20
CA GLY A 30 -25.45 26.57 -14.22
C GLY A 30 -25.53 27.22 -12.84
N GLY A 31 -25.57 28.55 -12.78
CA GLY A 31 -25.74 29.29 -11.54
C GLY A 31 -27.09 29.03 -10.89
N VAL A 32 -28.19 29.00 -11.66
CA VAL A 32 -29.52 28.68 -11.12
C VAL A 32 -29.55 27.26 -10.56
N ILE A 33 -28.99 26.28 -11.27
CA ILE A 33 -28.91 24.87 -10.78
C ILE A 33 -28.06 24.82 -9.50
N PHE A 34 -26.90 25.45 -9.51
CA PHE A 34 -26.00 25.47 -8.34
C PHE A 34 -26.70 26.08 -7.11
N PHE A 35 -27.30 27.24 -7.25
CA PHE A 35 -27.98 27.89 -6.13
C PHE A 35 -29.30 27.22 -5.72
N SER A 36 -30.01 26.55 -6.64
CA SER A 36 -31.19 25.76 -6.26
C SER A 36 -30.86 24.48 -5.54
N MET A 37 -29.64 23.96 -5.71
CA MET A 37 -29.11 22.77 -5.01
C MET A 37 -28.19 23.13 -3.82
N TRP A 38 -28.01 24.42 -3.54
CA TRP A 38 -27.13 24.92 -2.48
C TRP A 38 -27.48 24.32 -1.12
N ASP A 39 -28.75 24.36 -0.75
CA ASP A 39 -29.25 23.80 0.51
C ASP A 39 -29.05 22.28 0.59
N TYR A 40 -29.07 21.58 -0.54
CA TYR A 40 -28.80 20.16 -0.61
C TYR A 40 -27.32 19.85 -0.36
N TRP A 41 -26.40 20.70 -0.82
CA TRP A 41 -24.96 20.48 -0.69
C TRP A 41 -24.35 20.96 0.62
N ILE A 42 -24.94 21.99 1.23
CA ILE A 42 -24.45 22.57 2.49
C ILE A 42 -25.29 22.19 3.70
N SER A 43 -26.50 21.61 3.52
CA SER A 43 -27.26 21.09 4.64
C SER A 43 -26.49 19.93 5.26
N ALA A 44 -26.15 20.07 6.55
CA ALA A 44 -25.63 18.94 7.30
C ALA A 44 -26.61 17.75 7.14
N PRO A 45 -26.12 16.51 6.95
CA PRO A 45 -27.00 15.36 6.91
C PRO A 45 -27.87 15.37 8.16
N PRO A 46 -29.17 15.04 8.05
CA PRO A 46 -30.06 15.02 9.21
C PRO A 46 -29.44 14.11 10.29
N PRO A 47 -29.52 14.48 11.57
CA PRO A 47 -28.99 13.62 12.63
C PRO A 47 -29.62 12.24 12.47
N VAL A 48 -28.79 11.19 12.57
CA VAL A 48 -29.17 9.78 12.31
C VAL A 48 -30.46 9.34 13.01
N ALA A 49 -30.83 10.01 14.08
CA ALA A 49 -32.09 9.77 14.82
C ALA A 49 -33.38 10.00 13.99
N SER A 50 -33.31 10.78 12.90
CA SER A 50 -34.48 11.05 12.05
C SER A 50 -34.67 10.07 10.88
N MET A 51 -33.74 9.14 10.66
CA MET A 51 -33.84 8.10 9.61
C MET A 51 -34.45 6.79 10.10
N MET A 52 -34.76 6.65 11.41
CA MET A 52 -35.25 5.41 12.02
C MET A 52 -36.77 5.19 11.93
N SER A 53 -37.52 5.93 11.12
CA SER A 53 -38.97 5.74 11.00
C SER A 53 -39.44 5.05 9.71
N GLY A 54 -38.56 4.46 8.95
CA GLY A 54 -38.88 3.66 7.78
C GLY A 54 -38.16 2.31 7.89
N GLY A 55 -38.91 1.25 8.17
CA GLY A 55 -38.32 -0.07 8.42
C GLY A 55 -37.54 -0.60 7.23
N ASP A 56 -36.28 -0.83 7.48
CA ASP A 56 -35.40 -1.81 6.85
C ASP A 56 -34.32 -2.15 7.89
N ASP A 57 -34.12 -3.44 8.12
CA ASP A 57 -33.28 -4.03 9.16
C ASP A 57 -31.78 -3.70 8.96
N HIS A 58 -31.36 -2.47 9.13
CA HIS A 58 -29.98 -2.13 9.42
C HIS A 58 -29.86 -1.98 10.94
N ALA A 59 -29.29 -2.99 11.58
CA ALA A 59 -28.91 -2.91 12.98
C ALA A 59 -28.09 -1.63 13.20
N GLY A 60 -28.61 -0.70 14.00
CA GLY A 60 -27.85 0.46 14.47
C GLY A 60 -26.58 -0.01 15.19
N PRO A 61 -25.63 0.90 15.50
CA PRO A 61 -24.45 0.51 16.25
C PRO A 61 -24.86 -0.26 17.50
N ALA A 62 -24.24 -1.42 17.71
CA ALA A 62 -24.54 -2.30 18.82
C ALA A 62 -24.46 -1.51 20.13
N ALA A 63 -25.47 -1.68 20.99
CA ALA A 63 -25.47 -1.03 22.29
C ALA A 63 -24.53 -1.81 23.22
N HIS A 64 -23.60 -1.12 23.85
CA HIS A 64 -22.77 -1.70 24.90
C HIS A 64 -23.64 -2.07 26.10
N THR A 65 -23.74 -3.37 26.37
CA THR A 65 -24.55 -3.91 27.49
C THR A 65 -23.76 -4.90 28.36
N GLY A 66 -22.57 -5.29 27.89
CA GLY A 66 -21.67 -6.25 28.54
C GLY A 66 -20.45 -5.60 29.21
N ASP A 67 -19.39 -6.37 29.32
CA ASP A 67 -18.13 -5.96 29.93
C ASP A 67 -17.28 -5.10 28.95
N THR A 68 -16.34 -4.35 29.53
CA THR A 68 -15.34 -3.61 28.75
C THR A 68 -13.98 -4.32 28.86
N ILE A 69 -13.42 -4.72 27.72
CA ILE A 69 -12.12 -5.35 27.59
C ILE A 69 -11.14 -4.31 27.06
N THR A 70 -9.98 -4.17 27.67
CA THR A 70 -8.91 -3.31 27.13
C THR A 70 -7.83 -4.17 26.49
N SER A 71 -7.46 -3.88 25.25
CA SER A 71 -6.40 -4.54 24.52
C SER A 71 -5.35 -3.50 24.07
N ASN A 72 -4.13 -3.66 24.57
CA ASN A 72 -3.01 -2.83 24.15
C ASN A 72 -2.35 -3.50 22.94
N LEU A 73 -2.24 -2.78 21.85
CA LEU A 73 -1.63 -3.26 20.60
C LEU A 73 -0.48 -2.34 20.19
N SER A 74 0.65 -2.97 19.93
CA SER A 74 1.83 -2.34 19.35
C SER A 74 2.00 -2.85 17.92
N PHE A 75 2.19 -1.96 16.96
CA PHE A 75 2.54 -2.31 15.60
C PHE A 75 4.04 -2.49 15.51
N ILE A 76 4.48 -3.62 14.97
CA ILE A 76 5.89 -3.97 14.84
C ILE A 76 6.16 -4.63 13.49
N GLU A 77 7.42 -4.59 13.08
CA GLU A 77 7.90 -5.29 11.88
C GLU A 77 9.22 -6.03 12.14
N SER A 78 9.49 -7.04 11.29
CA SER A 78 10.80 -7.66 11.20
C SER A 78 11.85 -6.69 10.66
N SER A 79 13.13 -6.98 10.89
CA SER A 79 14.22 -6.09 10.46
C SER A 79 14.32 -5.91 8.94
N ASP A 80 13.81 -6.88 8.19
CA ASP A 80 13.73 -6.86 6.72
C ASP A 80 12.38 -6.36 6.19
N PHE A 81 11.47 -5.93 7.06
CA PHE A 81 10.13 -5.41 6.76
C PHE A 81 9.19 -6.37 6.00
N ARG A 82 9.54 -7.66 5.94
CA ARG A 82 8.72 -8.67 5.23
C ARG A 82 7.65 -9.30 6.08
N THR A 83 7.74 -9.12 7.40
CA THR A 83 6.78 -9.63 8.37
C THR A 83 6.32 -8.51 9.27
N LEU A 84 5.04 -8.31 9.32
CA LEU A 84 4.39 -7.30 10.16
C LEU A 84 3.48 -8.00 11.16
N ALA A 85 3.34 -7.44 12.36
CA ALA A 85 2.52 -8.06 13.39
C ALA A 85 2.01 -7.05 14.41
N PHE A 86 1.03 -7.48 15.20
CA PHE A 86 0.64 -6.83 16.44
C PHE A 86 1.38 -7.49 17.62
N ASN A 87 2.00 -6.67 18.47
CA ASN A 87 2.69 -6.96 19.73
C ASN A 87 3.99 -7.77 19.60
N ALA A 88 4.02 -8.87 18.85
CA ALA A 88 5.18 -9.73 18.72
C ALA A 88 5.25 -10.36 17.32
N LEU A 89 6.45 -10.71 16.86
CA LEU A 89 6.63 -11.41 15.58
C LEU A 89 6.17 -12.87 15.69
N PRO A 90 5.89 -13.54 14.55
CA PRO A 90 5.48 -14.95 14.54
C PRO A 90 6.45 -15.86 15.30
N GLY A 91 5.89 -16.72 16.14
CA GLY A 91 6.66 -17.64 17.01
C GLY A 91 6.98 -17.07 18.39
N GLU A 92 6.76 -15.81 18.63
CA GLU A 92 6.93 -15.18 19.94
C GLU A 92 5.58 -15.13 20.71
N PRO A 93 5.62 -15.12 22.06
CA PRO A 93 4.41 -14.96 22.86
C PRO A 93 3.71 -13.62 22.56
N ASN A 94 2.37 -13.64 22.57
CA ASN A 94 1.55 -12.45 22.34
C ASN A 94 1.57 -11.92 20.88
N ASN A 95 2.01 -12.73 19.92
CA ASN A 95 1.86 -12.41 18.51
C ASN A 95 0.37 -12.41 18.12
N ASN A 96 -0.13 -11.29 17.57
CA ASN A 96 -1.50 -11.13 17.09
C ASN A 96 -2.55 -11.73 18.06
N PRO A 97 -2.65 -11.26 19.32
CA PRO A 97 -3.40 -11.94 20.36
C PRO A 97 -4.88 -12.11 20.02
N THR A 98 -5.43 -13.31 20.24
CA THR A 98 -6.86 -13.56 20.11
C THR A 98 -7.61 -12.91 21.26
N ILE A 99 -8.67 -12.17 20.94
CA ILE A 99 -9.57 -11.51 21.90
C ILE A 99 -10.86 -12.30 21.95
N ASN A 100 -11.22 -12.79 23.14
CA ASN A 100 -12.48 -13.47 23.37
C ASN A 100 -13.45 -12.54 24.09
N MET A 101 -14.71 -12.47 23.63
CA MET A 101 -15.74 -11.60 24.17
C MET A 101 -17.13 -12.16 23.94
N GLU A 102 -18.11 -11.67 24.69
CA GLU A 102 -19.52 -12.04 24.55
C GLU A 102 -20.29 -10.98 23.74
N VAL A 103 -21.46 -11.33 23.25
CA VAL A 103 -22.35 -10.37 22.56
C VAL A 103 -22.74 -9.26 23.54
N GLY A 104 -22.54 -8.03 23.12
CA GLY A 104 -22.78 -6.82 23.94
C GLY A 104 -21.54 -6.30 24.66
N ASP A 105 -20.45 -7.06 24.69
CA ASP A 105 -19.16 -6.58 25.20
C ASP A 105 -18.55 -5.53 24.25
N LYS A 106 -17.69 -4.70 24.85
CA LYS A 106 -16.91 -3.71 24.15
C LYS A 106 -15.43 -3.99 24.35
N VAL A 107 -14.67 -4.05 23.27
CA VAL A 107 -13.20 -3.95 23.33
C VAL A 107 -12.75 -2.53 23.02
N VAL A 108 -11.83 -2.04 23.83
CA VAL A 108 -11.12 -0.77 23.62
C VAL A 108 -9.68 -1.14 23.29
N PHE A 109 -9.27 -0.80 22.08
CA PHE A 109 -7.89 -0.95 21.64
C PHE A 109 -7.12 0.34 21.94
N ASP A 110 -6.03 0.21 22.67
CA ASP A 110 -5.03 1.26 22.85
C ASP A 110 -3.82 0.90 21.97
N ILE A 111 -3.59 1.70 20.92
CA ILE A 111 -2.74 1.34 19.79
C ILE A 111 -1.57 2.30 19.74
N VAL A 112 -0.36 1.75 19.54
CA VAL A 112 0.85 2.53 19.28
C VAL A 112 1.63 1.91 18.12
N ASN A 113 2.18 2.75 17.25
CA ASN A 113 3.11 2.32 16.21
C ASN A 113 4.53 2.36 16.78
N ASP A 114 5.01 1.22 17.29
CA ASP A 114 6.38 1.04 17.79
C ASP A 114 7.34 0.66 16.66
N GLY A 115 6.81 0.43 15.45
CA GLY A 115 7.57 0.17 14.24
C GLY A 115 8.07 1.44 13.55
N ARG A 116 8.60 1.25 12.34
CA ARG A 116 9.09 2.33 11.47
C ARG A 116 8.22 2.52 10.24
N SER A 117 7.48 1.48 9.86
CA SER A 117 6.52 1.51 8.76
C SER A 117 5.26 2.30 9.11
N PHE A 118 4.49 2.63 8.08
CA PHE A 118 3.18 3.25 8.25
C PHE A 118 2.11 2.20 8.48
N HIS A 119 1.22 2.46 9.42
CA HIS A 119 0.16 1.54 9.78
C HIS A 119 -1.17 2.25 9.97
N SER A 120 -2.23 1.49 9.91
CA SER A 120 -3.58 1.89 10.28
C SER A 120 -4.27 0.70 10.94
N PHE A 121 -5.48 0.90 11.42
CA PHE A 121 -6.19 -0.14 12.17
C PHE A 121 -7.67 -0.12 11.82
N GLY A 122 -8.29 -1.28 11.85
CA GLY A 122 -9.74 -1.43 11.77
C GLY A 122 -10.17 -2.85 12.08
N VAL A 123 -11.44 -3.01 12.45
CA VAL A 123 -12.07 -4.31 12.67
C VAL A 123 -12.96 -4.65 11.50
N THR A 124 -12.90 -5.89 11.01
CA THR A 124 -13.68 -6.38 9.86
C THR A 124 -14.18 -7.80 10.09
N LYS A 125 -15.19 -8.22 9.32
CA LYS A 125 -15.60 -9.62 9.20
C LYS A 125 -14.93 -10.35 8.04
N ASN A 126 -14.31 -9.60 7.13
CA ASN A 126 -13.69 -10.19 5.95
C ASN A 126 -12.49 -11.05 6.35
N THR A 127 -12.40 -12.23 5.79
CA THR A 127 -11.28 -13.15 6.01
C THR A 127 -10.03 -12.76 5.24
N GLU A 128 -10.15 -11.89 4.23
CA GLU A 128 -9.06 -11.47 3.35
C GLU A 128 -9.14 -9.97 3.03
N GLY A 129 -8.03 -9.41 2.57
CA GLY A 129 -7.91 -8.02 2.14
C GLY A 129 -8.06 -7.01 3.30
N PHE A 130 -8.18 -5.74 2.96
CA PHE A 130 -8.18 -4.61 3.88
C PHE A 130 -9.50 -3.82 3.89
N SER A 131 -10.53 -4.32 3.21
CA SER A 131 -11.85 -3.67 3.09
C SER A 131 -12.87 -4.19 4.11
N GLY A 132 -14.06 -3.58 4.10
CA GLY A 132 -15.17 -4.01 4.96
C GLY A 132 -14.97 -3.69 6.42
N VAL A 133 -14.19 -2.65 6.73
CA VAL A 133 -13.97 -2.18 8.10
C VAL A 133 -15.29 -1.70 8.70
N ILE A 134 -15.55 -2.12 9.92
CA ILE A 134 -16.74 -1.75 10.68
C ILE A 134 -16.62 -0.27 11.08
N PRO A 135 -17.56 0.58 10.66
CA PRO A 135 -17.50 2.02 10.92
C PRO A 135 -17.35 2.35 12.40
N GLY A 136 -16.37 3.20 12.72
CA GLY A 136 -16.05 3.63 14.09
C GLY A 136 -15.02 2.75 14.81
N SER A 137 -14.53 1.68 14.16
CA SER A 137 -13.42 0.87 14.67
C SER A 137 -12.05 1.30 14.10
N GLU A 138 -12.03 2.32 13.24
CA GLU A 138 -10.82 2.74 12.54
C GLU A 138 -9.92 3.61 13.42
N VAL A 139 -8.59 3.40 13.30
CA VAL A 139 -7.57 4.36 13.71
C VAL A 139 -6.68 4.62 12.51
N ALA A 140 -6.65 5.87 12.08
CA ALA A 140 -5.97 6.30 10.87
C ALA A 140 -6.58 5.64 9.59
N SER A 141 -5.89 5.71 8.48
CA SER A 141 -6.30 5.11 7.20
C SER A 141 -5.08 4.90 6.30
N ALA A 142 -5.23 4.15 5.23
CA ALA A 142 -4.16 3.97 4.25
C ALA A 142 -3.68 5.30 3.62
N SER A 143 -4.58 6.29 3.47
CA SER A 143 -4.25 7.63 2.95
C SER A 143 -3.74 8.61 4.01
N ASN A 144 -3.90 8.30 5.28
CA ASN A 144 -3.38 9.08 6.41
C ASN A 144 -3.01 8.13 7.55
N PRO A 145 -1.93 7.34 7.39
CA PRO A 145 -1.54 6.31 8.33
C PRO A 145 -0.85 6.86 9.57
N LEU A 146 -0.76 6.05 10.62
CA LEU A 146 0.07 6.32 11.80
C LEU A 146 1.54 6.18 11.44
N LYS A 147 2.33 7.17 11.80
CA LYS A 147 3.80 7.16 11.70
C LYS A 147 4.41 6.52 12.95
N ALA A 148 5.71 6.23 12.86
CA ALA A 148 6.48 5.75 14.01
C ALA A 148 6.26 6.62 15.26
N GLY A 149 5.94 6.00 16.39
CA GLY A 149 5.64 6.66 17.66
C GLY A 149 4.25 7.29 17.76
N GLU A 150 3.45 7.31 16.71
CA GLU A 150 2.06 7.76 16.77
C GLU A 150 1.14 6.63 17.25
N GLY A 151 -0.02 6.98 17.78
CA GLY A 151 -0.99 6.03 18.27
C GLY A 151 -2.41 6.57 18.28
N GLY A 152 -3.33 5.75 18.72
CA GLY A 152 -4.74 6.10 18.81
C GLY A 152 -5.55 5.06 19.57
N THR A 153 -6.81 5.35 19.75
CA THR A 153 -7.75 4.46 20.45
C THR A 153 -8.89 4.10 19.51
N SER A 154 -9.24 2.82 19.47
CA SER A 154 -10.40 2.29 18.74
C SER A 154 -11.34 1.59 19.69
N GLU A 155 -12.62 1.58 19.37
CA GLU A 155 -13.63 0.83 20.09
C GLU A 155 -14.41 -0.08 19.13
N PHE A 156 -14.66 -1.32 19.56
CA PHE A 156 -15.53 -2.25 18.86
C PHE A 156 -16.51 -2.87 19.84
N ILE A 157 -17.80 -2.87 19.49
CA ILE A 157 -18.87 -3.50 20.27
C ILE A 157 -19.37 -4.71 19.51
N ALA A 158 -19.34 -5.87 20.14
CA ALA A 158 -19.83 -7.12 19.57
C ALA A 158 -21.36 -7.12 19.49
N GLY A 159 -21.92 -6.90 18.32
CA GLY A 159 -23.37 -6.90 18.09
C GLY A 159 -23.97 -8.28 17.83
N GLU A 160 -23.17 -9.26 17.51
CA GLU A 160 -23.58 -10.64 17.17
C GLU A 160 -22.43 -11.61 17.40
N GLU A 161 -22.73 -12.88 17.52
CA GLU A 161 -21.74 -13.96 17.63
C GLU A 161 -20.98 -14.14 16.31
N GLY A 162 -19.73 -14.56 16.39
CA GLY A 162 -18.93 -14.90 15.21
C GLY A 162 -17.46 -14.53 15.33
N LEU A 163 -16.76 -14.70 14.21
CA LEU A 163 -15.37 -14.29 14.07
C LEU A 163 -15.30 -12.91 13.42
N PHE A 164 -14.48 -12.08 14.03
CA PHE A 164 -14.06 -10.80 13.49
C PHE A 164 -12.55 -10.75 13.50
N TYR A 165 -12.00 -9.85 12.73
CA TYR A 165 -10.56 -9.67 12.61
C TYR A 165 -10.21 -8.21 12.85
N TYR A 166 -9.19 -7.96 13.66
CA TYR A 166 -8.55 -6.65 13.69
C TYR A 166 -7.33 -6.69 12.76
N ILE A 167 -7.19 -5.71 11.91
CA ILE A 167 -6.24 -5.70 10.79
C ILE A 167 -5.55 -4.35 10.67
N CYS A 168 -4.36 -4.32 10.05
CA CYS A 168 -3.87 -3.12 9.40
C CYS A 168 -4.62 -2.93 8.08
N THR A 169 -5.14 -1.72 7.83
CA THR A 169 -5.88 -1.40 6.60
C THR A 169 -5.00 -0.81 5.51
N VAL A 170 -3.68 -0.71 5.73
CA VAL A 170 -2.71 -0.43 4.66
C VAL A 170 -2.64 -1.66 3.74
N PRO A 171 -2.79 -1.48 2.41
CA PRO A 171 -2.74 -2.61 1.48
C PRO A 171 -1.46 -3.44 1.64
N GLY A 172 -1.59 -4.78 1.59
CA GLY A 172 -0.48 -5.71 1.72
C GLY A 172 -0.06 -6.04 3.16
N HIS A 173 -0.34 -5.19 4.15
CA HIS A 173 0.12 -5.40 5.53
C HIS A 173 -0.57 -6.57 6.24
N ARG A 174 -1.83 -6.83 5.91
CA ARG A 174 -2.55 -8.01 6.40
C ARG A 174 -1.90 -9.30 5.91
N GLU A 175 -1.56 -9.36 4.64
CA GLU A 175 -0.92 -10.49 3.96
C GLU A 175 0.48 -10.76 4.51
N GLN A 176 1.15 -9.72 5.01
CA GLN A 176 2.44 -9.81 5.70
C GLN A 176 2.32 -10.25 7.17
N GLY A 177 1.11 -10.53 7.65
CA GLY A 177 0.85 -11.08 8.97
C GLY A 177 0.14 -10.16 9.96
N MET A 178 -0.22 -8.94 9.56
CA MET A 178 -0.83 -7.95 10.46
C MET A 178 -2.34 -8.16 10.59
N VAL A 179 -2.72 -9.29 11.17
CA VAL A 179 -4.10 -9.71 11.43
C VAL A 179 -4.21 -10.46 12.75
N GLY A 180 -5.17 -10.07 13.57
CA GLY A 180 -5.54 -10.83 14.78
C GLY A 180 -7.03 -11.13 14.80
N THR A 181 -7.45 -12.01 15.71
CA THR A 181 -8.80 -12.56 15.76
C THR A 181 -9.57 -12.06 16.98
N ILE A 182 -10.84 -11.73 16.76
CA ILE A 182 -11.82 -11.48 17.81
C ILE A 182 -12.88 -12.57 17.72
N VAL A 183 -13.04 -13.33 18.79
CA VAL A 183 -14.03 -14.41 18.91
C VAL A 183 -15.16 -13.90 19.80
N VAL A 184 -16.37 -13.84 19.25
CA VAL A 184 -17.57 -13.41 19.99
C VAL A 184 -18.48 -14.59 20.23
N GLY A 185 -18.75 -14.87 21.51
CA GLY A 185 -19.58 -16.00 21.92
C GLY A 185 -18.86 -17.34 21.87
N ASP A 186 -19.62 -18.42 21.78
CA ASP A 186 -19.07 -19.78 21.76
C ASP A 186 -18.56 -20.15 20.36
N ALA A 187 -17.27 -19.91 20.12
CA ALA A 187 -16.60 -20.15 18.84
C ALA A 187 -16.53 -21.63 18.41
N SER A 188 -17.08 -22.55 19.20
CA SER A 188 -17.11 -23.98 18.87
C SER A 188 -17.99 -24.32 17.65
N VAL A 189 -18.72 -23.34 17.09
CA VAL A 189 -19.64 -23.53 15.95
C VAL A 189 -19.04 -23.11 14.59
N ILE A 190 -17.85 -22.52 14.59
CA ILE A 190 -17.23 -22.18 13.31
C ILE A 190 -16.39 -23.39 12.87
N GLU A 191 -17.03 -24.26 12.08
CA GLU A 191 -16.30 -25.24 11.28
C GLU A 191 -15.21 -24.47 10.50
N GLU A 192 -13.94 -24.70 10.87
CA GLU A 192 -12.84 -24.44 9.95
C GLU A 192 -13.27 -25.03 8.60
N PRO A 193 -13.08 -24.33 7.47
CA PRO A 193 -13.32 -24.96 6.18
C PRO A 193 -12.54 -26.27 6.19
N VAL A 194 -13.28 -27.37 6.17
CA VAL A 194 -12.72 -28.71 6.06
C VAL A 194 -11.82 -28.63 4.83
N VAL A 195 -10.51 -28.60 5.05
CA VAL A 195 -9.56 -28.85 3.98
C VAL A 195 -9.89 -30.27 3.57
N GLU A 196 -10.69 -30.40 2.49
CA GLU A 196 -10.98 -31.72 1.91
C GLU A 196 -9.63 -32.41 1.76
N ASP A 197 -9.52 -33.57 2.36
CA ASP A 197 -8.37 -34.45 2.31
C ASP A 197 -7.66 -34.30 0.95
N ILE A 198 -6.52 -33.63 0.95
CA ILE A 198 -5.59 -33.75 -0.17
C ILE A 198 -5.30 -35.26 -0.23
N PRO A 199 -5.65 -35.95 -1.31
CA PRO A 199 -5.39 -37.38 -1.40
C PRO A 199 -3.90 -37.60 -1.13
N VAL A 200 -3.63 -38.36 -0.08
CA VAL A 200 -2.27 -38.82 0.21
C VAL A 200 -1.81 -39.49 -1.07
N VAL A 201 -0.86 -38.90 -1.75
CA VAL A 201 -0.18 -39.52 -2.88
C VAL A 201 0.67 -40.62 -2.29
N GLU A 202 0.05 -41.80 -2.08
CA GLU A 202 0.78 -43.04 -1.83
C GLU A 202 1.56 -43.33 -3.11
N ASP A 203 2.83 -43.64 -2.95
CA ASP A 203 3.78 -44.03 -3.98
C ASP A 203 4.44 -42.90 -4.82
N ILE A 204 5.33 -42.14 -4.18
CA ILE A 204 6.48 -41.62 -4.90
C ILE A 204 7.46 -42.84 -4.99
N PRO A 205 7.77 -43.35 -6.18
CA PRO A 205 8.77 -44.43 -6.28
C PRO A 205 10.09 -43.88 -5.75
N VAL A 206 10.64 -44.60 -4.76
CA VAL A 206 12.02 -44.39 -4.30
C VAL A 206 12.90 -44.59 -5.52
N VAL A 207 13.57 -43.55 -5.99
CA VAL A 207 14.60 -43.64 -7.00
C VAL A 207 15.82 -44.23 -6.28
N GLU A 208 15.90 -45.57 -6.23
CA GLU A 208 17.13 -46.28 -5.93
C GLU A 208 18.05 -46.12 -7.14
N ASP A 209 19.32 -45.83 -6.87
CA ASP A 209 20.44 -45.71 -7.79
C ASP A 209 20.65 -44.35 -8.49
N ILE A 210 21.15 -43.37 -7.71
CA ILE A 210 22.02 -42.35 -8.27
C ILE A 210 23.43 -42.98 -8.31
N PRO A 211 24.04 -43.18 -9.50
CA PRO A 211 25.40 -43.68 -9.55
C PRO A 211 26.34 -42.66 -8.90
N VAL A 212 27.10 -43.14 -7.92
CA VAL A 212 28.22 -42.39 -7.33
C VAL A 212 29.23 -42.15 -8.46
N VAL A 213 29.40 -40.89 -8.82
CA VAL A 213 30.50 -40.50 -9.72
C VAL A 213 31.77 -40.51 -8.91
N GLU A 214 32.43 -41.66 -8.90
CA GLU A 214 33.85 -41.78 -8.48
C GLU A 214 34.70 -41.21 -9.60
N ASP A 215 35.74 -40.45 -9.21
CA ASP A 215 36.82 -39.91 -10.02
C ASP A 215 36.55 -38.58 -10.74
N ILE A 216 36.59 -37.48 -9.95
CA ILE A 216 37.00 -36.17 -10.47
C ILE A 216 38.55 -36.17 -10.41
N PRO A 217 39.29 -36.11 -11.53
CA PRO A 217 40.75 -36.02 -11.48
C PRO A 217 41.15 -34.69 -10.81
N VAL A 218 42.01 -34.80 -9.80
CA VAL A 218 42.67 -33.63 -9.18
C VAL A 218 43.55 -33.01 -10.26
N VAL A 219 43.25 -31.80 -10.67
CA VAL A 219 44.12 -31.01 -11.53
C VAL A 219 45.19 -30.42 -10.63
N GLU A 220 46.35 -31.13 -10.55
CA GLU A 220 47.60 -30.56 -10.03
C GLU A 220 48.18 -29.64 -11.11
N ASP A 221 48.72 -28.50 -10.68
CA ASP A 221 49.46 -27.49 -11.46
C ASP A 221 48.62 -26.52 -12.32
N ILE A 222 48.03 -25.48 -11.66
CA ILE A 222 47.79 -24.21 -12.29
C ILE A 222 49.06 -23.36 -12.10
N PRO A 223 49.80 -22.99 -13.16
CA PRO A 223 50.91 -22.06 -13.03
C PRO A 223 50.39 -20.69 -12.51
N VAL A 224 51.06 -20.19 -11.47
CA VAL A 224 50.84 -18.80 -10.99
C VAL A 224 51.29 -17.87 -12.12
N VAL A 225 50.34 -17.22 -12.74
CA VAL A 225 50.61 -16.12 -13.67
C VAL A 225 50.76 -14.86 -12.86
N GLU A 226 52.01 -14.47 -12.57
CA GLU A 226 52.35 -13.11 -12.15
C GLU A 226 52.14 -12.18 -13.36
N ASP A 227 51.55 -10.99 -13.10
CA ASP A 227 51.21 -9.92 -14.03
C ASP A 227 49.94 -10.17 -14.91
N ILE A 228 48.78 -10.11 -14.28
CA ILE A 228 47.60 -9.65 -14.99
C ILE A 228 47.55 -8.14 -14.79
N ALA A 229 47.95 -7.38 -15.84
CA ALA A 229 47.58 -5.99 -15.96
C ALA A 229 46.05 -5.93 -15.83
N VAL A 230 45.55 -5.14 -14.88
CA VAL A 230 44.14 -4.81 -14.75
C VAL A 230 43.74 -4.13 -16.06
N ILE A 231 43.18 -4.92 -16.99
CA ILE A 231 42.43 -4.36 -18.09
C ILE A 231 41.12 -3.96 -17.44
N GLU A 232 40.98 -2.68 -17.12
CA GLU A 232 39.66 -2.09 -16.94
C GLU A 232 38.92 -2.33 -18.24
N GLU A 233 38.10 -3.39 -18.28
CA GLU A 233 37.07 -3.48 -19.31
C GLU A 233 36.20 -2.23 -19.13
N PRO A 234 36.00 -1.42 -20.20
CA PRO A 234 35.01 -0.38 -20.12
C PRO A 234 33.69 -1.09 -19.84
N VAL A 235 33.11 -0.84 -18.67
CA VAL A 235 31.69 -1.07 -18.43
C VAL A 235 31.01 -0.24 -19.50
N VAL A 236 30.60 -0.85 -20.59
CA VAL A 236 29.68 -0.26 -21.54
C VAL A 236 28.36 -0.30 -20.80
N GLU A 237 28.14 0.70 -19.95
CA GLU A 237 26.79 1.05 -19.57
C GLU A 237 26.07 1.31 -20.90
N ASP A 238 25.12 0.46 -21.21
CA ASP A 238 24.12 0.72 -22.23
C ASP A 238 23.33 1.92 -21.69
N VAL A 239 23.83 3.12 -21.94
CA VAL A 239 23.14 4.38 -21.68
C VAL A 239 22.00 4.43 -22.70
N SER A 240 20.97 3.61 -22.49
CA SER A 240 19.67 3.95 -22.99
C SER A 240 19.33 5.27 -22.30
N GLU A 241 19.28 6.34 -23.09
CA GLU A 241 19.01 7.70 -22.62
C GLU A 241 17.75 7.63 -21.75
N PHE A 242 17.89 7.89 -20.43
CA PHE A 242 16.78 7.84 -19.50
C PHE A 242 15.68 8.77 -19.99
N ASN A 243 14.50 8.26 -20.21
CA ASN A 243 13.38 8.99 -20.82
C ASN A 243 12.56 9.80 -19.82
N GLY A 244 13.04 9.95 -18.56
CA GLY A 244 12.36 10.68 -17.51
C GLY A 244 11.29 9.86 -16.77
N MET A 245 11.14 8.57 -17.07
CA MET A 245 10.10 7.73 -16.48
C MET A 245 10.67 6.50 -15.77
N ILE A 246 10.16 6.23 -14.58
CA ILE A 246 10.44 5.05 -13.77
C ILE A 246 9.14 4.27 -13.60
N SER A 247 9.14 3.00 -13.95
CA SER A 247 7.99 2.10 -13.77
C SER A 247 8.08 1.36 -12.44
N LEU A 248 6.93 1.17 -11.80
CA LEU A 248 6.70 0.20 -10.74
C LEU A 248 5.98 -0.99 -11.40
N PRO A 249 6.69 -2.04 -11.84
CA PRO A 249 6.10 -3.09 -12.65
C PRO A 249 5.14 -3.97 -11.86
N GLU A 250 4.29 -4.70 -12.58
CA GLU A 250 3.35 -5.67 -12.00
C GLU A 250 4.07 -6.67 -11.09
N GLY A 251 3.57 -6.84 -9.88
CA GLY A 251 4.12 -7.73 -8.86
C GLY A 251 5.10 -7.07 -7.89
N SER A 252 5.42 -5.77 -8.04
CA SER A 252 6.30 -5.04 -7.11
C SER A 252 5.75 -4.97 -5.68
N GLY A 253 4.44 -5.08 -5.51
CA GLY A 253 3.77 -5.17 -4.21
C GLY A 253 4.02 -6.48 -3.46
N ALA A 254 4.71 -7.46 -4.07
CA ALA A 254 5.13 -8.69 -3.43
C ALA A 254 6.66 -8.74 -3.30
N PRO A 255 7.22 -9.33 -2.21
CA PRO A 255 8.67 -9.52 -2.08
C PRO A 255 9.25 -10.37 -3.22
N GLY A 256 10.46 -10.03 -3.67
CA GLY A 256 11.18 -10.76 -4.73
C GLY A 256 11.77 -9.87 -5.80
N CYS A 257 11.12 -8.77 -6.17
CA CYS A 257 11.66 -7.79 -7.11
C CYS A 257 12.94 -7.11 -6.57
N ASP A 258 13.13 -7.09 -5.26
CA ASP A 258 14.31 -6.55 -4.58
C ASP A 258 15.57 -7.40 -4.78
N GLU A 259 15.42 -8.69 -5.08
CA GLU A 259 16.55 -9.59 -5.34
C GLU A 259 17.28 -9.24 -6.65
N THR A 260 16.56 -8.64 -7.60
CA THR A 260 17.10 -8.24 -8.91
C THR A 260 17.11 -6.72 -9.12
N ASN A 261 16.71 -5.92 -8.10
CA ASN A 261 16.52 -4.47 -8.18
C ASN A 261 15.50 -4.04 -9.26
N GLU A 262 14.44 -4.83 -9.41
CA GLU A 262 13.40 -4.60 -10.41
C GLU A 262 12.08 -4.09 -9.82
N CYS A 263 12.08 -3.62 -8.57
CA CYS A 263 10.89 -3.02 -7.95
C CYS A 263 10.58 -1.62 -8.51
N TYR A 264 11.62 -0.88 -8.89
CA TYR A 264 11.57 0.36 -9.65
C TYR A 264 12.47 0.21 -10.87
N ILE A 265 11.96 0.43 -12.06
CA ILE A 265 12.71 0.23 -13.31
C ILE A 265 12.78 1.55 -14.10
N PRO A 266 13.98 2.08 -14.33
CA PRO A 266 15.28 1.61 -13.84
C PRO A 266 15.49 1.88 -12.34
N PHE A 267 16.28 1.03 -11.67
CA PHE A 267 16.61 1.14 -10.24
C PHE A 267 17.45 2.37 -9.91
N ASN A 268 18.48 2.63 -10.70
CA ASN A 268 19.33 3.81 -10.60
C ASN A 268 19.13 4.70 -11.82
N VAL A 269 18.94 5.99 -11.58
CA VAL A 269 18.83 6.99 -12.65
C VAL A 269 19.75 8.17 -12.38
N SER A 270 20.25 8.78 -13.45
CA SER A 270 21.07 9.98 -13.37
C SER A 270 20.43 11.08 -14.20
N ILE A 271 20.21 12.24 -13.58
CA ILE A 271 19.58 13.41 -14.22
C ILE A 271 20.37 14.66 -13.96
N SER A 272 20.04 15.74 -14.67
CA SER A 272 20.53 17.08 -14.38
C SER A 272 19.64 17.78 -13.35
N ALA A 273 20.22 18.71 -12.56
CA ALA A 273 19.43 19.53 -11.65
C ALA A 273 18.32 20.29 -12.41
N GLY A 274 17.11 20.26 -11.88
CA GLY A 274 15.91 20.87 -12.44
C GLY A 274 15.17 19.99 -13.47
N GLU A 275 15.65 18.80 -13.78
CA GLU A 275 14.88 17.84 -14.60
C GLU A 275 13.76 17.20 -13.81
N GLU A 276 12.62 16.97 -14.49
CA GLU A 276 11.46 16.28 -13.91
C GLU A 276 11.59 14.77 -14.14
N ILE A 277 11.35 14.02 -13.07
CA ILE A 277 11.18 12.56 -13.09
C ILE A 277 9.72 12.21 -12.81
N THR A 278 9.22 11.23 -13.54
CA THR A 278 7.87 10.68 -13.35
C THR A 278 7.93 9.20 -13.00
N TRP A 279 7.22 8.78 -11.97
CA TRP A 279 6.98 7.37 -11.65
C TRP A 279 5.59 6.97 -12.12
N SER A 280 5.47 5.78 -12.71
CA SER A 280 4.20 5.17 -13.11
C SER A 280 3.96 3.92 -12.28
N ASN A 281 2.81 3.84 -11.61
CA ASN A 281 2.39 2.63 -10.93
C ASN A 281 1.71 1.69 -11.95
N ASP A 282 2.49 0.80 -12.52
CA ASP A 282 2.03 -0.21 -13.47
C ASP A 282 1.65 -1.54 -12.77
N ASP A 283 1.78 -1.58 -11.42
CA ASP A 283 1.33 -2.68 -10.58
C ASP A 283 -0.17 -2.57 -10.25
N THR A 284 -0.74 -3.65 -9.73
CA THR A 284 -2.12 -3.68 -9.21
C THR A 284 -2.22 -3.21 -7.77
N ALA A 285 -1.11 -3.19 -7.02
CA ALA A 285 -1.02 -2.70 -5.66
C ALA A 285 -0.89 -1.17 -5.59
N ALA A 286 -1.22 -0.59 -4.44
CA ALA A 286 -0.92 0.79 -4.14
C ALA A 286 0.53 0.93 -3.65
N HIS A 287 1.22 1.99 -4.04
CA HIS A 287 2.62 2.25 -3.70
C HIS A 287 2.84 3.67 -3.20
N THR A 288 4.05 3.93 -2.69
CA THR A 288 4.57 5.29 -2.51
C THR A 288 5.93 5.42 -3.18
N VAL A 289 6.33 6.64 -3.47
CA VAL A 289 7.70 7.02 -3.85
C VAL A 289 8.13 8.09 -2.87
N THR A 290 8.92 7.70 -1.88
CA THR A 290 9.27 8.55 -0.75
C THR A 290 10.78 8.60 -0.60
N SER A 291 11.35 9.80 -0.60
CA SER A 291 12.79 10.00 -0.42
C SER A 291 13.24 9.62 1.00
N GLY A 292 14.43 9.03 1.11
CA GLY A 292 14.98 8.49 2.34
C GLY A 292 15.23 6.98 2.27
N SER A 293 15.17 6.30 3.41
CA SER A 293 15.39 4.84 3.49
C SER A 293 14.42 4.18 4.46
N PRO A 294 14.17 2.86 4.34
CA PRO A 294 13.35 2.14 5.31
C PRO A 294 13.90 2.20 6.74
N SER A 295 15.23 2.28 6.90
CA SER A 295 15.89 2.31 8.22
C SER A 295 15.85 3.66 8.89
N ASP A 296 15.96 4.75 8.12
CA ASP A 296 16.05 6.12 8.65
C ASP A 296 14.74 6.88 8.51
N GLY A 297 13.82 6.36 7.71
CA GLY A 297 12.55 6.98 7.38
C GLY A 297 12.65 8.01 6.25
N PRO A 298 11.54 8.71 5.97
CA PRO A 298 11.51 9.80 4.99
C PRO A 298 12.42 10.95 5.34
N ASP A 299 13.16 11.47 4.38
CA ASP A 299 14.07 12.62 4.57
C ASP A 299 13.41 13.97 4.17
N GLY A 300 12.23 13.93 3.55
CA GLY A 300 11.40 15.10 3.23
C GLY A 300 11.71 15.79 1.92
N ASN A 301 12.58 15.24 1.06
CA ASN A 301 12.85 15.84 -0.24
C ASN A 301 11.67 15.68 -1.20
N PHE A 302 11.04 14.50 -1.25
CA PHE A 302 9.80 14.24 -1.98
C PHE A 302 9.01 13.08 -1.36
N ASP A 303 7.69 13.10 -1.55
CA ASP A 303 6.78 12.04 -1.14
C ASP A 303 5.53 12.09 -2.02
N SER A 304 5.23 10.97 -2.70
CA SER A 304 4.02 10.85 -3.53
C SER A 304 2.74 10.75 -2.70
N GLY A 305 2.84 10.41 -1.40
CA GLY A 305 1.74 9.77 -0.71
C GLY A 305 1.39 8.43 -1.38
N LEU A 306 0.27 7.85 -0.95
CA LEU A 306 -0.22 6.61 -1.56
C LEU A 306 -0.82 6.90 -2.95
N PHE A 307 -0.32 6.24 -4.01
CA PHE A 307 -0.88 6.32 -5.36
C PHE A 307 -1.23 4.92 -5.89
N MET A 308 -2.38 4.87 -6.56
CA MET A 308 -3.03 3.62 -6.94
C MET A 308 -2.54 3.11 -8.30
N ALA A 309 -2.91 1.88 -8.64
CA ALA A 309 -2.66 1.29 -9.96
C ALA A 309 -3.06 2.23 -11.11
N GLY A 310 -2.15 2.45 -12.05
CA GLY A 310 -2.33 3.32 -13.22
C GLY A 310 -2.17 4.82 -12.94
N GLU A 311 -1.88 5.24 -11.71
CA GLU A 311 -1.56 6.63 -11.37
C GLU A 311 -0.08 6.92 -11.59
N THR A 312 0.27 8.19 -11.66
CA THR A 312 1.64 8.68 -11.81
C THR A 312 1.96 9.74 -10.76
N PHE A 313 3.23 9.83 -10.40
CA PHE A 313 3.78 10.87 -9.55
C PHE A 313 4.99 11.51 -10.24
N SER A 314 5.17 12.82 -10.12
CA SER A 314 6.35 13.52 -10.66
C SER A 314 7.01 14.39 -9.60
N ALA A 315 8.33 14.47 -9.66
CA ALA A 315 9.13 15.35 -8.82
C ALA A 315 10.22 16.03 -9.63
N THR A 316 10.63 17.22 -9.21
CA THR A 316 11.79 17.96 -9.73
C THR A 316 12.80 18.16 -8.62
N LEU A 317 14.07 17.85 -8.89
CA LEU A 317 15.17 17.96 -7.95
C LEU A 317 16.16 19.03 -8.43
N ASP A 318 16.25 20.13 -7.69
CA ASP A 318 17.05 21.31 -8.07
C ASP A 318 18.49 21.28 -7.54
N GLU A 319 18.78 20.45 -6.55
CA GLU A 319 20.10 20.36 -5.91
C GLU A 319 20.82 19.10 -6.34
N SER A 320 22.13 19.22 -6.65
CA SER A 320 22.98 18.06 -6.96
C SER A 320 23.16 17.17 -5.73
N GLY A 321 23.06 15.86 -5.90
CA GLY A 321 23.18 14.92 -4.79
C GLY A 321 22.66 13.52 -5.12
N GLU A 322 22.74 12.65 -4.12
CA GLU A 322 22.15 11.32 -4.14
C GLU A 322 20.82 11.36 -3.40
N TYR A 323 19.79 10.83 -4.02
CA TYR A 323 18.44 10.77 -3.49
C TYR A 323 17.95 9.32 -3.48
N PRO A 324 18.31 8.55 -2.44
CA PRO A 324 17.70 7.24 -2.25
C PRO A 324 16.21 7.42 -1.96
N TYR A 325 15.40 6.48 -2.42
CA TYR A 325 13.97 6.48 -2.15
C TYR A 325 13.44 5.05 -2.02
N PHE A 326 12.26 4.92 -1.43
CA PHE A 326 11.64 3.63 -1.13
C PHE A 326 10.12 3.73 -1.16
N CYS A 327 9.45 2.57 -1.16
CA CYS A 327 8.03 2.49 -0.92
C CYS A 327 7.75 2.28 0.57
N MET A 328 6.96 3.17 1.18
CA MET A 328 6.66 3.09 2.61
C MET A 328 5.73 1.92 2.97
N VAL A 329 4.93 1.46 2.02
CA VAL A 329 4.01 0.32 2.22
C VAL A 329 4.63 -1.01 1.80
N HIS A 330 5.74 -0.98 1.02
CA HIS A 330 6.53 -2.13 0.58
C HIS A 330 8.02 -1.83 0.75
N PRO A 331 8.56 -1.83 1.99
CA PRO A 331 9.89 -1.27 2.28
C PRO A 331 11.07 -2.01 1.64
N TRP A 332 10.85 -3.17 1.03
CA TRP A 332 11.83 -3.84 0.17
C TRP A 332 12.04 -3.15 -1.18
N MET A 333 11.07 -2.31 -1.63
CA MET A 333 11.18 -1.58 -2.88
C MET A 333 12.07 -0.36 -2.67
N LEU A 334 13.24 -0.39 -3.27
CA LEU A 334 14.26 0.65 -3.19
C LEU A 334 14.59 1.18 -4.59
N GLY A 335 15.03 2.44 -4.66
CA GLY A 335 15.56 3.08 -5.86
C GLY A 335 16.50 4.22 -5.50
N ASN A 336 17.24 4.73 -6.48
CA ASN A 336 18.16 5.84 -6.28
C ASN A 336 18.19 6.79 -7.48
N ILE A 337 18.28 8.08 -7.20
CA ILE A 337 18.46 9.14 -8.20
C ILE A 337 19.76 9.87 -7.91
N THR A 338 20.61 10.00 -8.91
CA THR A 338 21.80 10.86 -8.89
C THR A 338 21.48 12.13 -9.66
N VAL A 339 21.56 13.29 -9.01
CA VAL A 339 21.40 14.62 -9.62
C VAL A 339 22.77 15.25 -9.80
N ASN A 340 23.12 15.58 -11.06
CA ASN A 340 24.42 16.16 -11.46
C ASN A 340 24.38 17.68 -11.60
#